data_b1c1d8fdc23c36ef335e89149b6b75ca
#
_entry.id   b1c1d8fdc23c36ef335e89149b6b75ca
#
_cell.length_a   1.000
_cell.length_b   1.000
_cell.length_c   1.000
_cell.angle_alpha   90.00
_cell.angle_beta   90.00
_cell.angle_gamma   90.00
#
_symmetry.space_group_name_H-M   'P 1'
#
loop_
_entity.id
_entity.type
_entity.pdbx_description
1 polymer ?
#
loop_
_entity_poly.entity_id
_entity_poly.type
_entity_poly.pdbx_seq_one_letter_code
_entity_poly.pdbx_strand_id
1 'polypeptide(L)'
;IARIAGLDQSWIDGQIDAAADADTARRAAFEALASRSAPTIRTEQVRVEMGESQDDPALRARQMGEALYARINPRHDLSEPARRYAYATPVDMAKELLTLRGESTMALSPASLVTRALHTTSDFPIILGNTVGRVLRDAYQAAPSGIRRLGRQTSARDFRAVNKIMLGEAPLLEKLNEAGEIKAGTMAEAREAYKIETWAKKIGITRQVLVNDDLGAFSDLARRMGQGAAETEAR
;
A
#
# COMPACT_ATOMS: atom_id res chain seq x y z
N ILE A 1 62.41 12.25 -3.92
CA ILE A 1 60.94 12.42 -3.71
C ILE A 1 60.22 11.75 -4.85
N ALA A 2 60.49 12.07 -6.15
CA ALA A 2 59.77 11.49 -7.29
C ALA A 2 59.82 9.96 -7.33
N ARG A 3 60.96 9.31 -7.05
CA ARG A 3 61.09 7.87 -6.92
C ARG A 3 60.32 7.27 -5.74
N ILE A 4 60.31 7.98 -4.60
CA ILE A 4 59.55 7.55 -3.42
C ILE A 4 58.04 7.67 -3.68
N ALA A 5 57.62 8.64 -4.50
CA ALA A 5 56.22 8.86 -4.89
C ALA A 5 55.76 7.93 -6.04
N GLY A 6 56.64 7.03 -6.56
CA GLY A 6 56.31 6.10 -7.63
C GLY A 6 55.94 6.78 -8.95
N LEU A 7 56.47 7.98 -9.20
CA LEU A 7 56.28 8.69 -10.48
C LEU A 7 57.20 8.07 -11.54
N ASP A 8 56.67 8.00 -12.77
CA ASP A 8 57.34 7.37 -13.90
C ASP A 8 58.64 8.10 -14.29
N GLN A 9 59.62 7.38 -14.85
CA GLN A 9 60.88 7.94 -15.25
C GLN A 9 60.70 9.06 -16.28
N SER A 10 59.76 8.92 -17.20
CA SER A 10 59.43 9.91 -18.21
C SER A 10 58.99 11.28 -17.60
N TRP A 11 58.30 11.24 -16.44
CA TRP A 11 57.94 12.47 -15.70
C TRP A 11 59.18 13.12 -15.10
N ILE A 12 60.10 12.34 -14.57
CA ILE A 12 61.35 12.82 -14.00
C ILE A 12 62.21 13.49 -15.07
N ASP A 13 62.35 12.84 -16.21
CA ASP A 13 63.13 13.35 -17.36
C ASP A 13 62.53 14.66 -17.88
N GLY A 14 61.20 14.76 -17.96
CA GLY A 14 60.48 15.97 -18.34
C GLY A 14 60.74 17.17 -17.38
N GLN A 15 60.88 16.94 -16.07
CA GLN A 15 61.22 17.99 -15.11
C GLN A 15 62.71 18.40 -15.21
N ILE A 16 63.58 17.50 -15.59
CA ILE A 16 65.00 17.79 -15.82
C ILE A 16 65.16 18.59 -17.11
N ASP A 17 64.49 18.21 -18.18
CA ASP A 17 64.55 18.91 -19.48
C ASP A 17 63.96 20.34 -19.38
N ALA A 18 62.95 20.54 -18.52
CA ALA A 18 62.36 21.83 -18.23
C ALA A 18 63.24 22.71 -17.32
N ALA A 19 64.41 22.25 -16.88
CA ALA A 19 65.31 22.92 -15.93
C ALA A 19 64.56 23.44 -14.68
N ALA A 20 63.54 22.71 -14.21
CA ALA A 20 62.71 23.10 -13.10
C ALA A 20 63.53 23.19 -11.79
N ASP A 21 63.39 24.32 -11.06
CA ASP A 21 63.99 24.47 -9.74
C ASP A 21 63.43 23.40 -8.77
N ALA A 22 64.23 23.02 -7.79
CA ALA A 22 63.91 21.95 -6.85
C ALA A 22 62.56 22.13 -6.13
N ASP A 23 62.17 23.34 -5.83
CA ASP A 23 60.91 23.65 -5.18
C ASP A 23 59.72 23.54 -6.15
N THR A 24 59.92 23.92 -7.40
CA THR A 24 58.91 23.77 -8.46
C THR A 24 58.70 22.28 -8.79
N ALA A 25 59.76 21.50 -8.90
CA ALA A 25 59.69 20.08 -9.10
C ALA A 25 59.01 19.33 -7.93
N ARG A 26 59.25 19.79 -6.68
CA ARG A 26 58.53 19.25 -5.51
C ARG A 26 57.02 19.51 -5.57
N ARG A 27 56.60 20.74 -5.87
CA ARG A 27 55.18 21.09 -6.00
C ARG A 27 54.50 20.24 -7.09
N ALA A 28 55.14 20.15 -8.26
CA ALA A 28 54.63 19.33 -9.36
C ALA A 28 54.52 17.85 -8.98
N ALA A 29 55.47 17.31 -8.19
CA ALA A 29 55.40 15.95 -7.69
C ALA A 29 54.27 15.73 -6.69
N PHE A 30 53.99 16.71 -5.81
CA PHE A 30 52.84 16.64 -4.90
C PHE A 30 51.51 16.75 -5.63
N GLU A 31 51.39 17.59 -6.65
CA GLU A 31 50.19 17.70 -7.48
C GLU A 31 49.94 16.42 -8.29
N ALA A 32 50.98 15.83 -8.86
CA ALA A 32 50.89 14.56 -9.55
C ALA A 32 50.50 13.42 -8.60
N LEU A 33 50.98 13.44 -7.35
CA LEU A 33 50.61 12.49 -6.32
C LEU A 33 49.12 12.69 -5.88
N ALA A 34 48.73 13.93 -5.67
CA ALA A 34 47.36 14.29 -5.30
C ALA A 34 46.36 13.90 -6.39
N SER A 35 46.70 14.10 -7.66
CA SER A 35 45.85 13.69 -8.78
C SER A 35 45.71 12.16 -8.91
N ARG A 36 46.74 11.41 -8.55
CA ARG A 36 46.69 9.94 -8.49
C ARG A 36 46.02 9.41 -7.24
N SER A 37 46.16 10.16 -6.13
CA SER A 37 45.53 9.82 -4.84
C SER A 37 44.15 10.46 -4.64
N ALA A 38 43.67 11.21 -5.62
CA ALA A 38 42.25 11.57 -5.59
C ALA A 38 41.46 10.26 -5.62
N PRO A 39 40.91 9.81 -4.48
CA PRO A 39 40.00 8.70 -4.54
C PRO A 39 38.91 9.16 -5.48
N THR A 40 38.72 8.44 -6.58
CA THR A 40 37.45 8.44 -7.25
C THR A 40 36.50 7.85 -6.21
N ILE A 41 36.10 8.66 -5.23
CA ILE A 41 34.90 8.37 -4.49
C ILE A 41 33.81 8.45 -5.56
N ARG A 42 33.64 7.35 -6.27
CA ARG A 42 32.33 7.02 -6.75
C ARG A 42 31.50 6.89 -5.49
N THR A 43 30.93 8.00 -5.06
CA THR A 43 29.63 7.99 -4.41
C THR A 43 28.65 7.45 -5.49
N GLU A 44 28.76 6.18 -5.82
CA GLU A 44 27.53 5.45 -6.00
C GLU A 44 26.81 5.74 -4.71
N GLN A 45 25.83 6.64 -4.79
CA GLN A 45 24.79 6.65 -3.81
C GLN A 45 24.28 5.23 -3.88
N VAL A 46 24.83 4.37 -3.03
CA VAL A 46 24.14 3.18 -2.59
C VAL A 46 22.88 3.79 -2.02
N ARG A 47 21.84 3.86 -2.85
CA ARG A 47 20.49 4.02 -2.40
C ARG A 47 20.32 2.80 -1.52
N VAL A 48 20.65 2.97 -0.25
CA VAL A 48 20.17 2.07 0.79
C VAL A 48 18.68 2.30 0.66
N GLU A 49 18.02 1.48 -0.17
CA GLU A 49 16.62 1.21 0.04
C GLU A 49 16.64 0.69 1.47
N MET A 50 16.31 1.58 2.40
CA MET A 50 15.95 1.16 3.73
C MET A 50 14.75 0.28 3.49
N GLY A 51 15.03 -1.03 3.35
CA GLY A 51 14.00 -2.04 3.36
C GLY A 51 13.17 -1.72 4.58
N GLU A 52 11.85 -1.64 4.39
CA GLU A 52 10.90 -1.39 5.46
C GLU A 52 11.39 -2.20 6.66
N SER A 53 11.68 -1.54 7.77
CA SER A 53 12.26 -2.18 8.94
C SER A 53 11.35 -3.33 9.35
N GLN A 54 11.85 -4.56 9.33
CA GLN A 54 11.06 -5.74 9.73
C GLN A 54 10.62 -5.67 11.19
N ASP A 55 11.15 -4.73 11.94
CA ASP A 55 10.78 -4.45 13.32
C ASP A 55 9.58 -3.50 13.45
N ASP A 56 9.11 -2.91 12.34
CA ASP A 56 7.90 -2.09 12.36
C ASP A 56 6.67 -2.96 12.67
N PRO A 57 5.96 -2.69 13.79
CA PRO A 57 4.75 -3.43 14.17
C PRO A 57 3.66 -3.38 13.09
N ALA A 58 3.49 -2.24 12.43
CA ALA A 58 2.47 -2.07 11.41
C ALA A 58 2.75 -2.94 10.18
N LEU A 59 4.02 -2.99 9.75
CA LEU A 59 4.45 -3.85 8.65
C LEU A 59 4.26 -5.32 8.99
N ARG A 60 4.64 -5.72 10.20
CA ARG A 60 4.47 -7.09 10.71
C ARG A 60 3.01 -7.50 10.74
N ALA A 61 2.13 -6.65 11.27
CA ALA A 61 0.70 -6.90 11.30
C ALA A 61 0.12 -7.06 9.87
N ARG A 62 0.62 -6.29 8.91
CA ARG A 62 0.23 -6.42 7.50
C ARG A 62 0.68 -7.74 6.89
N GLN A 63 1.92 -8.18 7.15
CA GLN A 63 2.47 -9.45 6.68
C GLN A 63 1.74 -10.65 7.28
N MET A 64 1.49 -10.64 8.58
CA MET A 64 0.69 -11.68 9.26
C MET A 64 -0.75 -11.73 8.72
N GLY A 65 -1.38 -10.58 8.52
CA GLY A 65 -2.72 -10.51 7.93
C GLY A 65 -2.76 -11.01 6.49
N GLU A 66 -1.71 -10.78 5.70
CA GLU A 66 -1.57 -11.32 4.36
C GLU A 66 -1.41 -12.85 4.38
N ALA A 67 -0.57 -13.36 5.26
CA ALA A 67 -0.36 -14.80 5.42
C ALA A 67 -1.67 -15.53 5.83
N LEU A 68 -2.42 -14.94 6.77
CA LEU A 68 -3.71 -15.50 7.18
C LEU A 68 -4.72 -15.46 6.04
N TYR A 69 -4.73 -14.39 5.24
CA TYR A 69 -5.58 -14.29 4.05
C TYR A 69 -5.20 -15.34 2.99
N ALA A 70 -3.91 -15.58 2.74
CA ALA A 70 -3.47 -16.60 1.79
C ALA A 70 -3.90 -18.03 2.19
N ARG A 71 -4.00 -18.33 3.50
CA ARG A 71 -4.55 -19.59 4.00
C ARG A 71 -6.05 -19.73 3.70
N ILE A 72 -6.79 -18.61 3.64
CA ILE A 72 -8.21 -18.58 3.28
C ILE A 72 -8.39 -18.63 1.76
N ASN A 73 -7.52 -17.98 1.03
CA ASN A 73 -7.55 -17.89 -0.44
C ASN A 73 -6.23 -18.41 -1.04
N PRO A 74 -6.16 -19.72 -1.34
CA PRO A 74 -4.94 -20.36 -1.87
C PRO A 74 -4.47 -19.82 -3.23
N ARG A 75 -5.29 -19.00 -3.91
CA ARG A 75 -4.91 -18.36 -5.19
C ARG A 75 -4.11 -17.09 -4.99
N HIS A 76 -4.01 -16.62 -3.75
CA HIS A 76 -3.23 -15.42 -3.44
C HIS A 76 -1.75 -15.75 -3.35
N ASP A 77 -0.94 -15.10 -4.18
CA ASP A 77 0.51 -15.20 -4.11
C ASP A 77 1.04 -14.42 -2.92
N LEU A 78 1.73 -15.12 -2.03
CA LEU A 78 2.27 -14.54 -0.82
C LEU A 78 3.51 -13.67 -1.14
N SER A 79 3.53 -12.45 -0.63
CA SER A 79 4.71 -11.61 -0.72
C SER A 79 5.90 -12.23 0.01
N GLU A 80 7.13 -11.98 -0.48
CA GLU A 80 8.36 -12.54 0.14
C GLU A 80 8.43 -12.29 1.66
N PRO A 81 8.15 -11.08 2.18
CA PRO A 81 8.21 -10.84 3.61
C PRO A 81 7.14 -11.59 4.41
N ALA A 82 5.98 -11.90 3.80
CA ALA A 82 4.90 -12.61 4.47
C ALA A 82 5.09 -14.14 4.48
N ARG A 83 5.98 -14.68 3.64
CA ARG A 83 6.22 -16.13 3.53
C ARG A 83 6.63 -16.78 4.84
N ARG A 84 7.32 -16.06 5.71
CA ARG A 84 7.69 -16.58 7.04
C ARG A 84 6.48 -16.93 7.91
N TYR A 85 5.32 -16.35 7.61
CA TYR A 85 4.06 -16.60 8.32
C TYR A 85 3.09 -17.51 7.58
N ALA A 86 3.48 -18.12 6.46
CA ALA A 86 2.60 -18.85 5.54
C ALA A 86 1.71 -19.89 6.23
N TYR A 87 2.23 -20.57 7.25
CA TYR A 87 1.53 -21.62 7.97
C TYR A 87 1.16 -21.24 9.41
N ALA A 88 1.43 -20.02 9.82
CA ALA A 88 1.15 -19.57 11.17
C ALA A 88 -0.35 -19.53 11.45
N THR A 89 -0.75 -20.13 12.57
CA THR A 89 -2.12 -20.05 13.06
C THR A 89 -2.39 -18.74 13.78
N PRO A 90 -3.65 -18.30 13.98
CA PRO A 90 -3.95 -17.14 14.81
C PRO A 90 -3.35 -17.23 16.22
N VAL A 91 -3.24 -18.44 16.78
CA VAL A 91 -2.61 -18.68 18.09
C VAL A 91 -1.11 -18.45 18.04
N ASP A 92 -0.44 -18.89 16.96
CA ASP A 92 1.00 -18.67 16.77
C ASP A 92 1.31 -17.19 16.62
N MET A 93 0.50 -16.47 15.85
CA MET A 93 0.61 -15.03 15.68
C MET A 93 0.41 -14.29 17.01
N ALA A 94 -0.60 -14.69 17.80
CA ALA A 94 -0.84 -14.15 19.13
C ALA A 94 0.35 -14.39 20.06
N LYS A 95 0.93 -15.59 20.03
CA LYS A 95 2.11 -15.97 20.81
C LYS A 95 3.32 -15.12 20.46
N GLU A 96 3.59 -14.96 19.17
CA GLU A 96 4.71 -14.13 18.68
C GLU A 96 4.59 -12.67 19.12
N LEU A 97 3.40 -12.08 18.96
CA LEU A 97 3.14 -10.70 19.39
C LEU A 97 3.33 -10.47 20.89
N LEU A 98 2.89 -11.41 21.73
CA LEU A 98 3.10 -11.36 23.17
C LEU A 98 4.59 -11.48 23.53
N THR A 99 5.29 -12.41 22.87
CA THR A 99 6.74 -12.62 23.08
C THR A 99 7.55 -11.37 22.72
N LEU A 100 7.20 -10.71 21.60
CA LEU A 100 7.86 -9.47 21.18
C LEU A 100 7.64 -8.31 22.16
N ARG A 101 6.59 -8.35 22.96
CA ARG A 101 6.35 -7.41 24.06
C ARG A 101 7.07 -7.79 25.37
N GLY A 102 7.80 -8.89 25.35
CA GLY A 102 8.49 -9.38 26.55
C GLY A 102 7.58 -10.13 27.53
N GLU A 103 6.34 -10.47 27.11
CA GLU A 103 5.45 -11.27 27.94
C GLU A 103 5.81 -12.75 27.87
N SER A 104 5.82 -13.44 29.01
CA SER A 104 6.02 -14.88 29.04
C SER A 104 4.78 -15.60 28.49
N THR A 105 5.01 -16.39 27.45
CA THR A 105 3.96 -17.22 26.81
C THR A 105 4.02 -18.68 27.23
N MET A 106 4.97 -19.03 28.11
CA MET A 106 5.13 -20.39 28.62
C MET A 106 3.92 -20.77 29.50
N ALA A 107 3.49 -22.00 29.37
CA ALA A 107 2.37 -22.60 30.11
C ALA A 107 1.02 -21.89 29.96
N LEU A 108 0.85 -21.00 28.97
CA LEU A 108 -0.44 -20.43 28.66
C LEU A 108 -1.23 -21.32 27.70
N SER A 109 -2.53 -21.51 27.99
CA SER A 109 -3.41 -22.19 27.07
C SER A 109 -3.64 -21.35 25.79
N PRO A 110 -3.96 -21.98 24.63
CA PRO A 110 -4.29 -21.26 23.40
C PRO A 110 -5.37 -20.19 23.60
N ALA A 111 -6.38 -20.48 24.39
CA ALA A 111 -7.45 -19.54 24.72
C ALA A 111 -6.94 -18.33 25.50
N SER A 112 -6.01 -18.55 26.43
CA SER A 112 -5.39 -17.48 27.21
C SER A 112 -4.48 -16.60 26.37
N LEU A 113 -3.73 -17.20 25.42
CA LEU A 113 -2.87 -16.48 24.49
C LEU A 113 -3.71 -15.54 23.61
N VAL A 114 -4.77 -16.05 22.98
CA VAL A 114 -5.67 -15.25 22.16
C VAL A 114 -6.34 -14.14 22.96
N THR A 115 -6.82 -14.44 24.19
CA THR A 115 -7.46 -13.44 25.04
C THR A 115 -6.47 -12.32 25.41
N ARG A 116 -5.25 -12.68 25.82
CA ARG A 116 -4.22 -11.68 26.12
C ARG A 116 -3.86 -10.85 24.90
N ALA A 117 -3.61 -11.48 23.75
CA ALA A 117 -3.29 -10.76 22.53
C ALA A 117 -4.39 -9.78 22.09
N LEU A 118 -5.66 -10.12 22.28
CA LEU A 118 -6.79 -9.23 21.97
C LEU A 118 -6.86 -8.01 22.92
N HIS A 119 -6.42 -8.13 24.16
CA HIS A 119 -6.53 -7.07 25.17
C HIS A 119 -5.25 -6.26 25.34
N THR A 120 -4.09 -6.88 25.17
CA THR A 120 -2.79 -6.23 25.42
C THR A 120 -2.11 -5.71 24.19
N THR A 121 -2.47 -6.21 23.00
CA THR A 121 -1.86 -5.79 21.74
C THR A 121 -2.89 -5.12 20.84
N SER A 122 -2.55 -3.98 20.24
CA SER A 122 -3.34 -3.39 19.14
C SER A 122 -3.14 -4.14 17.83
N ASP A 123 -2.02 -4.84 17.67
CA ASP A 123 -1.60 -5.45 16.41
C ASP A 123 -2.44 -6.68 16.06
N PHE A 124 -2.80 -7.50 17.04
CA PHE A 124 -3.58 -8.70 16.80
C PHE A 124 -4.99 -8.42 16.25
N PRO A 125 -5.78 -7.49 16.81
CA PRO A 125 -7.03 -7.03 16.19
C PRO A 125 -6.84 -6.45 14.78
N ILE A 126 -5.73 -5.75 14.52
CA ILE A 126 -5.41 -5.20 13.20
C ILE A 126 -5.16 -6.31 12.17
N ILE A 127 -4.42 -7.37 12.56
CA ILE A 127 -4.19 -8.55 11.70
C ILE A 127 -5.52 -9.18 11.28
N LEU A 128 -6.39 -9.44 12.27
CA LEU A 128 -7.71 -10.02 12.00
C LEU A 128 -8.57 -9.09 11.13
N GLY A 129 -8.57 -7.81 11.42
CA GLY A 129 -9.30 -6.78 10.66
C GLY A 129 -8.82 -6.68 9.22
N ASN A 130 -7.52 -6.71 8.98
CA ASN A 130 -6.93 -6.70 7.64
C ASN A 130 -7.35 -7.95 6.84
N THR A 131 -7.34 -9.12 7.47
CA THR A 131 -7.76 -10.38 6.83
C THR A 131 -9.24 -10.33 6.47
N VAL A 132 -10.11 -9.97 7.42
CA VAL A 132 -11.56 -9.82 7.18
C VAL A 132 -11.83 -8.81 6.06
N GLY A 133 -11.14 -7.67 6.08
CA GLY A 133 -11.30 -6.63 5.08
C GLY A 133 -10.94 -7.08 3.66
N ARG A 134 -9.92 -7.92 3.51
CA ARG A 134 -9.56 -8.52 2.20
C ARG A 134 -10.63 -9.50 1.72
N VAL A 135 -11.04 -10.45 2.56
CA VAL A 135 -12.09 -11.43 2.22
C VAL A 135 -13.42 -10.76 1.87
N LEU A 136 -13.80 -9.74 2.64
CA LEU A 136 -15.01 -8.95 2.39
C LEU A 136 -14.95 -8.22 1.05
N ARG A 137 -13.81 -7.60 0.74
CA ARG A 137 -13.61 -6.89 -0.54
C ARG A 137 -13.71 -7.83 -1.72
N ASP A 138 -13.09 -9.01 -1.63
CA ASP A 138 -13.16 -10.03 -2.70
C ASP A 138 -14.60 -10.47 -2.92
N ALA A 139 -15.34 -10.75 -1.84
CA ALA A 139 -16.73 -11.16 -1.92
C ALA A 139 -17.64 -10.06 -2.50
N TYR A 140 -17.40 -8.82 -2.13
CA TYR A 140 -18.10 -7.66 -2.66
C TYR A 140 -17.82 -7.46 -4.16
N GLN A 141 -16.57 -7.63 -4.59
CA GLN A 141 -16.19 -7.49 -5.99
C GLN A 141 -16.71 -8.65 -6.87
N ALA A 142 -16.75 -9.86 -6.29
CA ALA A 142 -17.25 -11.05 -6.99
C ALA A 142 -18.78 -11.08 -7.09
N ALA A 143 -19.50 -10.32 -6.26
CA ALA A 143 -20.96 -10.31 -6.28
C ALA A 143 -21.48 -9.65 -7.57
N PRO A 144 -22.35 -10.32 -8.33
CA PRO A 144 -22.91 -9.77 -9.54
C PRO A 144 -23.87 -8.62 -9.22
N SER A 145 -23.61 -7.43 -9.76
CA SER A 145 -24.50 -6.28 -9.65
C SER A 145 -24.84 -5.78 -11.05
N GLY A 146 -26.08 -6.00 -11.48
CA GLY A 146 -26.59 -5.50 -12.78
C GLY A 146 -26.67 -3.97 -12.81
N ILE A 147 -27.17 -3.37 -11.75
CA ILE A 147 -27.40 -1.91 -11.63
C ILE A 147 -26.07 -1.14 -11.63
N ARG A 148 -25.03 -1.70 -10.98
CA ARG A 148 -23.71 -1.06 -10.91
C ARG A 148 -23.09 -0.79 -12.29
N ARG A 149 -23.43 -1.62 -13.28
CA ARG A 149 -22.95 -1.44 -14.66
C ARG A 149 -23.64 -0.28 -15.39
N LEU A 150 -24.84 0.07 -14.96
CA LEU A 150 -25.63 1.16 -15.53
C LEU A 150 -25.31 2.51 -14.84
N GLY A 151 -24.81 2.46 -13.61
CA GLY A 151 -24.47 3.64 -12.84
C GLY A 151 -23.08 4.19 -13.17
N ARG A 152 -22.92 5.50 -13.05
CA ARG A 152 -21.62 6.16 -13.09
C ARG A 152 -21.13 6.42 -11.68
N GLN A 153 -19.96 5.86 -11.32
CA GLN A 153 -19.35 6.13 -10.05
C GLN A 153 -18.86 7.59 -9.98
N THR A 154 -19.20 8.28 -8.90
CA THR A 154 -18.78 9.64 -8.62
C THR A 154 -18.36 9.78 -7.16
N SER A 155 -17.53 10.76 -6.84
CA SER A 155 -17.13 11.08 -5.47
C SER A 155 -17.80 12.38 -5.02
N ALA A 156 -18.23 12.42 -3.76
CA ALA A 156 -18.71 13.66 -3.14
C ALA A 156 -17.79 14.01 -1.96
N ARG A 157 -17.61 15.31 -1.71
CA ARG A 157 -16.71 15.82 -0.67
C ARG A 157 -17.35 15.84 0.71
N ASP A 158 -18.67 15.91 0.76
CA ASP A 158 -19.44 16.03 1.99
C ASP A 158 -20.79 15.31 1.86
N PHE A 159 -21.57 15.31 2.94
CA PHE A 159 -22.90 14.69 3.01
C PHE A 159 -24.04 15.58 2.53
N ARG A 160 -23.75 16.72 1.92
CA ARG A 160 -24.77 17.61 1.37
C ARG A 160 -25.36 17.02 0.10
N ALA A 161 -26.59 17.40 -0.18
CA ALA A 161 -27.24 17.00 -1.42
C ALA A 161 -26.53 17.62 -2.63
N VAL A 162 -26.08 16.75 -3.54
CA VAL A 162 -25.52 17.15 -4.84
C VAL A 162 -26.66 17.23 -5.83
N ASN A 163 -26.86 18.40 -6.40
CA ASN A 163 -27.89 18.62 -7.40
C ASN A 163 -27.30 18.46 -8.78
N LYS A 164 -27.92 17.64 -9.62
CA LYS A 164 -27.62 17.57 -11.04
C LYS A 164 -28.78 18.10 -11.84
N ILE A 165 -28.48 19.00 -12.74
CA ILE A 165 -29.47 19.54 -13.70
C ILE A 165 -29.39 18.62 -14.92
N MET A 166 -30.52 18.07 -15.30
CA MET A 166 -30.73 17.37 -16.55
C MET A 166 -31.40 18.33 -17.52
N LEU A 167 -30.78 18.60 -18.63
CA LEU A 167 -31.40 19.33 -19.73
C LEU A 167 -32.27 18.34 -20.51
N GLY A 168 -33.52 18.71 -20.74
CA GLY A 168 -34.40 17.95 -21.60
C GLY A 168 -33.98 17.93 -23.07
N GLU A 169 -34.77 17.31 -23.88
CA GLU A 169 -34.50 17.27 -25.32
C GLU A 169 -34.48 18.69 -25.92
N ALA A 170 -33.55 18.89 -26.84
CA ALA A 170 -33.49 20.13 -27.59
C ALA A 170 -34.79 20.27 -28.43
N PRO A 171 -35.39 21.48 -28.50
CA PRO A 171 -36.56 21.70 -29.31
C PRO A 171 -36.27 21.36 -30.77
N LEU A 172 -37.21 20.71 -31.42
CA LEU A 172 -37.12 20.39 -32.83
C LEU A 172 -37.03 21.67 -33.68
N LEU A 173 -36.15 21.67 -34.64
CA LEU A 173 -36.01 22.78 -35.59
C LEU A 173 -37.23 22.83 -36.51
N GLU A 174 -37.86 23.99 -36.61
CA GLU A 174 -38.96 24.24 -37.56
C GLU A 174 -38.42 24.79 -38.89
N LYS A 175 -39.06 24.39 -40.00
CA LYS A 175 -38.68 24.89 -41.34
C LYS A 175 -39.08 26.36 -41.45
N LEU A 176 -38.15 27.24 -41.69
CA LEU A 176 -38.36 28.64 -41.96
C LEU A 176 -38.70 28.85 -43.45
N ASN A 177 -39.74 29.64 -43.68
CA ASN A 177 -40.05 30.22 -44.99
C ASN A 177 -39.33 31.58 -45.12
N GLU A 178 -39.16 32.11 -46.34
CA GLU A 178 -38.42 33.36 -46.60
C GLU A 178 -38.88 34.58 -45.80
N ALA A 179 -40.13 34.60 -45.30
CA ALA A 179 -40.70 35.64 -44.46
C ALA A 179 -41.07 35.14 -43.02
N GLY A 180 -40.52 33.99 -42.60
CA GLY A 180 -40.87 33.33 -41.34
C GLY A 180 -40.17 33.92 -40.12
N GLU A 181 -40.89 34.03 -39.05
CA GLU A 181 -40.37 34.44 -37.73
C GLU A 181 -39.69 33.25 -37.01
N ILE A 182 -38.50 33.48 -36.48
CA ILE A 182 -37.76 32.48 -35.66
C ILE A 182 -38.42 32.44 -34.29
N LYS A 183 -39.04 31.32 -33.93
CA LYS A 183 -39.63 31.10 -32.61
C LYS A 183 -38.59 30.64 -31.64
N ALA A 184 -38.62 31.19 -30.43
CA ALA A 184 -37.78 30.74 -29.30
C ALA A 184 -38.24 29.36 -28.83
N GLY A 185 -37.37 28.39 -28.78
CA GLY A 185 -37.61 27.08 -28.18
C GLY A 185 -37.28 27.10 -26.70
N THR A 186 -38.10 26.45 -25.88
CA THR A 186 -37.84 26.24 -24.45
C THR A 186 -37.36 24.82 -24.21
N MET A 187 -36.30 24.69 -23.39
CA MET A 187 -35.81 23.39 -22.93
C MET A 187 -36.37 23.15 -21.53
N ALA A 188 -36.93 21.98 -21.30
CA ALA A 188 -37.33 21.56 -19.94
C ALA A 188 -36.07 21.26 -19.11
N GLU A 189 -36.01 21.80 -17.92
CA GLU A 189 -34.99 21.51 -16.93
C GLU A 189 -35.56 20.56 -15.88
N ALA A 190 -34.94 19.42 -15.69
CA ALA A 190 -35.21 18.52 -14.57
C ALA A 190 -34.06 18.57 -13.59
N ARG A 191 -34.35 18.59 -12.31
CA ARG A 191 -33.34 18.59 -11.24
C ARG A 191 -33.44 17.30 -10.44
N GLU A 192 -32.38 16.55 -10.39
CA GLU A 192 -32.22 15.43 -9.48
C GLU A 192 -31.24 15.75 -8.37
N ALA A 193 -31.56 15.34 -7.16
CA ALA A 193 -30.73 15.51 -5.99
C ALA A 193 -30.39 14.14 -5.40
N TYR A 194 -29.12 13.90 -5.14
CA TYR A 194 -28.66 12.73 -4.40
C TYR A 194 -27.72 13.14 -3.28
N LYS A 195 -27.67 12.36 -2.21
CA LYS A 195 -26.79 12.57 -1.06
C LYS A 195 -26.09 11.28 -0.69
N ILE A 196 -24.94 11.41 -0.02
CA ILE A 196 -24.23 10.27 0.56
C ILE A 196 -24.95 9.88 1.86
N GLU A 197 -25.18 8.59 2.03
CA GLU A 197 -25.66 8.00 3.28
C GLU A 197 -24.66 6.97 3.80
N THR A 198 -24.55 6.87 5.13
CA THR A 198 -23.63 5.92 5.76
C THR A 198 -24.38 4.65 6.13
N TRP A 199 -23.96 3.53 5.55
CA TRP A 199 -24.49 2.21 5.87
C TRP A 199 -23.43 1.42 6.61
N ALA A 200 -23.74 0.92 7.80
CA ALA A 200 -22.80 0.16 8.61
C ALA A 200 -23.48 -0.99 9.35
N LYS A 201 -22.76 -2.08 9.52
CA LYS A 201 -23.18 -3.22 10.35
C LYS A 201 -21.97 -3.76 11.11
N LYS A 202 -22.15 -4.06 12.41
CA LYS A 202 -21.11 -4.62 13.27
C LYS A 202 -21.23 -6.13 13.31
N ILE A 203 -20.11 -6.83 13.19
CA ILE A 203 -20.01 -8.28 13.35
C ILE A 203 -19.06 -8.60 14.50
N GLY A 204 -19.41 -9.64 15.26
CA GLY A 204 -18.53 -10.23 16.27
C GLY A 204 -18.00 -11.58 15.79
N ILE A 205 -16.69 -11.80 16.00
CA ILE A 205 -16.04 -13.08 15.81
C ILE A 205 -15.79 -13.69 17.18
N THR A 206 -16.17 -14.95 17.36
CA THR A 206 -15.99 -15.63 18.65
C THR A 206 -14.53 -16.04 18.83
N ARG A 207 -14.06 -16.01 20.08
CA ARG A 207 -12.73 -16.49 20.44
C ARG A 207 -12.49 -17.95 20.02
N GLN A 208 -13.54 -18.78 20.09
CA GLN A 208 -13.43 -20.21 19.73
C GLN A 208 -12.99 -20.42 18.27
N VAL A 209 -13.48 -19.61 17.34
CA VAL A 209 -13.08 -19.66 15.93
C VAL A 209 -11.57 -19.41 15.77
N LEU A 210 -11.00 -18.49 16.56
CA LEU A 210 -9.58 -18.18 16.51
C LEU A 210 -8.72 -19.26 17.17
N VAL A 211 -9.19 -19.85 18.29
CA VAL A 211 -8.48 -20.91 19.01
C VAL A 211 -8.49 -22.22 18.23
N ASN A 212 -9.60 -22.54 17.59
CA ASN A 212 -9.75 -23.76 16.79
C ASN A 212 -9.16 -23.63 15.38
N ASP A 213 -8.64 -22.44 15.03
CA ASP A 213 -8.15 -22.13 13.66
C ASP A 213 -9.21 -22.43 12.57
N ASP A 214 -10.49 -22.19 12.89
CA ASP A 214 -11.59 -22.39 11.95
C ASP A 214 -11.67 -21.21 10.96
N LEU A 215 -10.77 -21.24 9.99
CA LEU A 215 -10.71 -20.22 8.94
C LEU A 215 -11.92 -20.26 8.01
N GLY A 216 -12.62 -21.40 7.92
CA GLY A 216 -13.87 -21.53 7.18
C GLY A 216 -14.96 -20.64 7.78
N ALA A 217 -15.28 -20.83 9.06
CA ALA A 217 -16.26 -20.01 9.76
C ALA A 217 -15.89 -18.52 9.78
N PHE A 218 -14.60 -18.21 9.95
CA PHE A 218 -14.08 -16.86 9.91
C PHE A 218 -14.29 -16.18 8.55
N SER A 219 -13.97 -16.89 7.45
CA SER A 219 -14.10 -16.36 6.10
C SER A 219 -15.55 -16.28 5.61
N ASP A 220 -16.40 -17.23 5.97
CA ASP A 220 -17.80 -17.27 5.54
C ASP A 220 -18.59 -16.08 6.07
N LEU A 221 -18.31 -15.67 7.29
CA LEU A 221 -18.92 -14.49 7.87
C LEU A 221 -18.56 -13.22 7.07
N ALA A 222 -17.28 -13.06 6.72
CA ALA A 222 -16.80 -11.95 5.92
C ALA A 222 -17.36 -11.98 4.48
N ARG A 223 -17.45 -13.16 3.86
CA ARG A 223 -18.02 -13.33 2.52
C ARG A 223 -19.50 -12.96 2.48
N ARG A 224 -20.30 -13.44 3.43
CA ARG A 224 -21.73 -13.09 3.53
C ARG A 224 -21.95 -11.59 3.70
N MET A 225 -21.10 -10.93 4.45
CA MET A 225 -21.16 -9.48 4.57
C MET A 225 -20.80 -8.74 3.29
N GLY A 226 -19.76 -9.19 2.58
CA GLY A 226 -19.39 -8.62 1.29
C GLY A 226 -20.53 -8.73 0.27
N GLN A 227 -21.19 -9.88 0.22
CA GLN A 227 -22.38 -10.10 -0.60
C GLN A 227 -23.55 -9.20 -0.18
N GLY A 228 -23.85 -9.15 1.12
CA GLY A 228 -24.92 -8.27 1.63
C GLY A 228 -24.66 -6.78 1.38
N ALA A 229 -23.41 -6.34 1.40
CA ALA A 229 -23.05 -4.98 1.03
C ALA A 229 -23.32 -4.70 -0.47
N ALA A 230 -22.96 -5.64 -1.35
CA ALA A 230 -23.23 -5.53 -2.77
C ALA A 230 -24.74 -5.56 -3.09
N GLU A 231 -25.52 -6.38 -2.39
CA GLU A 231 -26.98 -6.41 -2.51
C GLU A 231 -27.64 -5.12 -2.02
N THR A 232 -27.09 -4.52 -0.95
CA THR A 232 -27.60 -3.24 -0.44
C THR A 232 -27.35 -2.11 -1.43
N GLU A 233 -26.19 -2.12 -2.10
CA GLU A 233 -25.88 -1.14 -3.16
C GLU A 233 -26.76 -1.32 -4.41
N ALA A 234 -27.22 -2.54 -4.66
CA ALA A 234 -28.05 -2.86 -5.82
C ALA A 234 -29.55 -2.58 -5.66
N ARG A 235 -29.98 -2.19 -4.47
CA ARG A 235 -31.38 -1.82 -4.14
C ARG A 235 -31.64 -0.35 -4.31
#